data_124941310226602f10da151edd6003a9
#
_entry.id   124941310226602f10da151edd6003a9
#
_cell.length_a   1.000
_cell.length_b   1.000
_cell.length_c   1.000
_cell.angle_alpha   90.00
_cell.angle_beta   90.00
_cell.angle_gamma   90.00
#
_symmetry.space_group_name_H-M   'P 1'
#
loop_
_entity.id
_entity.type
_entity.pdbx_description
1 polymer ?
#
loop_
_entity_poly.entity_id
_entity_poly.type
_entity_poly.pdbx_seq_one_letter_code
_entity_poly.pdbx_strand_id
1 'polypeptide(L)'
;MSVKSFNAKYKTEISENIEELDGLGKKIGDEGLKILCSIKFKKLTQLLLEENNISNIEVLAKNNFGKILKALDLSTNKITSIDVLAKVNFPHLNHLFLNSNQLTSIDIFAKVNFPELKELNLSSNKLSSINIFAKVNFKQLKDLDLSKNQLTNIDILANSNFPNLEDLFLDQNKISSIDVLAKVKCDKLKKLKLDKNNLKNIDILEKVDFKSLNYLSIGDDTLGDKVEVLTKIKFGELEDLYLYLNDSIDREAKKISDIATYFEDKGTTFNFISCDDDNDNDINLDEDFNTGGGKNDDGGFDALLNNDLF
;
A
#
# COMPACT_ATOMS: atom_id res chain seq x y z
N MET A 1 26.17 -2.30 22.84
CA MET A 1 26.83 -1.17 22.15
C MET A 1 26.08 0.09 22.58
N SER A 2 26.74 1.23 22.73
CA SER A 2 26.09 2.47 23.19
C SER A 2 25.51 3.27 22.01
N VAL A 3 24.59 4.22 22.28
CA VAL A 3 24.11 5.21 21.29
C VAL A 3 25.28 5.86 20.58
N LYS A 4 26.33 6.26 21.32
CA LYS A 4 27.55 6.90 20.76
C LYS A 4 28.23 6.03 19.70
N SER A 5 28.34 4.71 19.91
CA SER A 5 28.98 3.81 18.94
C SER A 5 28.09 3.53 17.75
N PHE A 6 26.75 3.52 17.93
CA PHE A 6 25.80 3.45 16.82
C PHE A 6 25.92 4.68 15.93
N ASN A 7 25.86 5.88 16.52
CA ASN A 7 25.98 7.13 15.77
C ASN A 7 27.29 7.22 14.97
N ALA A 8 28.40 6.82 15.58
CA ALA A 8 29.71 6.82 14.90
C ALA A 8 29.74 5.84 13.70
N LYS A 9 29.11 4.66 13.85
CA LYS A 9 29.11 3.62 12.81
C LYS A 9 28.19 3.95 11.64
N TYR A 10 26.98 4.44 11.94
CA TYR A 10 25.93 4.64 10.94
C TYR A 10 25.74 6.10 10.54
N LYS A 11 26.62 7.01 11.03
CA LYS A 11 26.56 8.45 10.75
C LYS A 11 25.20 9.05 11.06
N THR A 12 24.67 8.72 12.25
CA THR A 12 23.40 9.22 12.77
C THR A 12 23.63 10.09 13.99
N GLU A 13 22.62 10.83 14.41
CA GLU A 13 22.65 11.68 15.62
C GLU A 13 21.56 11.29 16.61
N ILE A 14 21.25 9.99 16.70
CA ILE A 14 20.20 9.51 17.59
C ILE A 14 20.56 9.72 19.07
N SER A 15 19.52 9.88 19.88
CA SER A 15 19.58 9.89 21.35
C SER A 15 18.46 9.01 21.93
N GLU A 16 18.48 8.74 23.24
CA GLU A 16 17.41 7.99 23.88
C GLU A 16 16.08 8.75 23.94
N ASN A 17 16.08 10.06 23.68
CA ASN A 17 14.91 10.93 23.77
C ASN A 17 14.34 11.34 22.41
N ILE A 18 14.86 10.82 21.30
CA ILE A 18 14.30 11.11 19.98
C ILE A 18 12.88 10.53 19.85
N GLU A 19 12.05 11.20 19.10
CA GLU A 19 10.68 10.77 18.77
C GLU A 19 10.64 10.04 17.45
N GLU A 20 11.52 10.41 16.52
CA GLU A 20 11.68 9.82 15.21
C GLU A 20 13.13 9.38 14.98
N LEU A 21 13.31 8.20 14.40
CA LEU A 21 14.60 7.72 13.92
C LEU A 21 14.50 7.52 12.41
N ASP A 22 15.04 8.47 11.65
CA ASP A 22 15.26 8.34 10.23
C ASP A 22 16.60 7.65 9.96
N GLY A 23 16.50 6.41 9.50
CA GLY A 23 17.64 5.57 9.14
C GLY A 23 17.71 5.27 7.64
N LEU A 24 17.00 6.01 6.79
CA LEU A 24 16.95 5.77 5.35
C LEU A 24 18.34 5.57 4.75
N GLY A 25 18.56 4.43 4.06
CA GLY A 25 19.78 4.16 3.30
C GLY A 25 21.07 4.08 4.11
N LYS A 26 21.02 4.05 5.44
CA LYS A 26 22.22 4.08 6.34
C LYS A 26 22.97 2.75 6.37
N LYS A 27 22.50 1.72 5.66
CA LYS A 27 23.09 0.36 5.66
C LYS A 27 23.18 -0.24 7.07
N ILE A 28 22.13 -0.04 7.85
CA ILE A 28 22.04 -0.46 9.25
C ILE A 28 22.15 -2.00 9.36
N GLY A 29 21.49 -2.74 8.48
CA GLY A 29 21.50 -4.19 8.47
C GLY A 29 20.98 -4.83 9.75
N ASP A 30 21.04 -6.16 9.82
CA ASP A 30 20.54 -6.92 10.97
C ASP A 30 21.26 -6.59 12.28
N GLU A 31 22.57 -6.34 12.21
CA GLU A 31 23.37 -5.98 13.39
C GLU A 31 23.00 -4.59 13.93
N GLY A 32 22.75 -3.62 13.05
CA GLY A 32 22.32 -2.30 13.50
C GLY A 32 20.93 -2.33 14.11
N LEU A 33 19.99 -3.08 13.52
CA LEU A 33 18.65 -3.28 14.07
C LEU A 33 18.73 -3.91 15.48
N LYS A 34 19.63 -4.87 15.68
CA LYS A 34 19.88 -5.48 17.00
C LYS A 34 20.36 -4.46 18.04
N ILE A 35 21.21 -3.54 17.62
CA ILE A 35 21.66 -2.45 18.50
C ILE A 35 20.49 -1.52 18.83
N LEU A 36 19.73 -1.08 17.83
CA LEU A 36 18.55 -0.22 18.02
C LEU A 36 17.57 -0.83 19.01
N CYS A 37 17.25 -2.12 18.88
CA CYS A 37 16.37 -2.82 19.80
C CYS A 37 16.92 -2.91 21.24
N SER A 38 18.23 -2.71 21.46
CA SER A 38 18.85 -2.69 22.77
C SER A 38 18.88 -1.30 23.44
N ILE A 39 18.68 -0.24 22.65
CA ILE A 39 18.66 1.14 23.17
C ILE A 39 17.31 1.38 23.86
N LYS A 40 17.34 1.99 25.04
CA LYS A 40 16.16 2.34 25.82
C LYS A 40 15.57 3.68 25.36
N PHE A 41 14.95 3.69 24.19
CA PHE A 41 14.25 4.87 23.71
C PHE A 41 13.07 5.21 24.62
N LYS A 42 12.94 6.50 24.98
CA LYS A 42 11.91 7.00 25.89
C LYS A 42 10.70 7.57 25.16
N LYS A 43 10.92 8.03 23.92
CA LYS A 43 9.91 8.76 23.15
C LYS A 43 9.77 8.30 21.70
N LEU A 44 10.47 7.24 21.29
CA LEU A 44 10.50 6.80 19.88
C LEU A 44 9.12 6.35 19.41
N THR A 45 8.47 7.16 18.62
CA THR A 45 7.16 6.90 18.00
C THR A 45 7.27 6.48 16.55
N GLN A 46 8.37 6.84 15.87
CA GLN A 46 8.61 6.51 14.47
C GLN A 46 9.98 5.87 14.29
N LEU A 47 10.02 4.71 13.68
CA LEU A 47 11.24 3.98 13.34
C LEU A 47 11.24 3.71 11.83
N LEU A 48 12.00 4.53 11.09
CA LEU A 48 12.08 4.52 9.64
C LEU A 48 13.41 3.89 9.21
N LEU A 49 13.35 2.68 8.68
CA LEU A 49 14.50 1.86 8.31
C LEU A 49 14.45 1.40 6.86
N GLU A 50 13.87 2.21 6.00
CA GLU A 50 13.86 1.96 4.57
C GLU A 50 15.28 1.84 4.00
N GLU A 51 15.46 0.96 3.01
CA GLU A 51 16.72 0.78 2.26
C GLU A 51 17.94 0.44 3.15
N ASN A 52 17.79 -0.51 4.05
CA ASN A 52 18.85 -0.80 5.05
C ASN A 52 19.49 -2.19 4.95
N ASN A 53 19.21 -2.97 3.91
CA ASN A 53 19.70 -4.34 3.76
C ASN A 53 19.33 -5.26 4.95
N ILE A 54 18.23 -4.99 5.64
CA ILE A 54 17.75 -5.82 6.74
C ILE A 54 17.12 -7.10 6.16
N SER A 55 17.50 -8.25 6.69
CA SER A 55 16.95 -9.55 6.30
C SER A 55 16.27 -10.27 7.45
N ASN A 56 16.69 -10.02 8.67
CA ASN A 56 16.19 -10.68 9.87
C ASN A 56 15.71 -9.66 10.91
N ILE A 57 14.42 -9.71 11.21
CA ILE A 57 13.77 -8.81 12.16
C ILE A 57 13.35 -9.50 13.47
N GLU A 58 13.79 -10.75 13.73
CA GLU A 58 13.45 -11.49 14.96
C GLU A 58 13.82 -10.74 16.25
N VAL A 59 14.82 -9.86 16.18
CA VAL A 59 15.24 -9.03 17.30
C VAL A 59 14.17 -8.03 17.76
N LEU A 60 13.19 -7.69 16.91
CA LEU A 60 12.07 -6.83 17.28
C LEU A 60 11.28 -7.40 18.47
N ALA A 61 11.27 -8.72 18.68
CA ALA A 61 10.66 -9.32 19.88
C ALA A 61 11.28 -8.82 21.20
N LYS A 62 12.48 -8.25 21.16
CA LYS A 62 13.23 -7.74 22.33
C LYS A 62 13.30 -6.22 22.42
N ASN A 63 12.56 -5.52 21.55
CA ASN A 63 12.52 -4.08 21.56
C ASN A 63 11.94 -3.54 22.87
N ASN A 64 12.26 -2.30 23.21
CA ASN A 64 11.75 -1.63 24.41
C ASN A 64 10.90 -0.38 24.11
N PHE A 65 10.70 -0.07 22.83
CA PHE A 65 9.93 1.09 22.34
C PHE A 65 8.53 0.70 21.80
N GLY A 66 8.22 -0.57 21.72
CA GLY A 66 7.01 -1.04 21.06
C GLY A 66 5.71 -0.50 21.65
N LYS A 67 5.67 -0.19 22.94
CA LYS A 67 4.48 0.34 23.61
C LYS A 67 4.10 1.76 23.17
N ILE A 68 5.01 2.48 22.55
CA ILE A 68 4.82 3.88 22.13
C ILE A 68 4.98 4.07 20.62
N LEU A 69 5.40 3.02 19.91
CA LEU A 69 5.65 3.08 18.47
C LEU A 69 4.34 3.25 17.70
N LYS A 70 4.29 4.23 16.81
CA LYS A 70 3.17 4.55 15.93
C LYS A 70 3.45 4.20 14.47
N ALA A 71 4.70 4.38 14.02
CA ALA A 71 5.09 4.06 12.66
C ALA A 71 6.33 3.15 12.64
N LEU A 72 6.26 2.11 11.81
CA LEU A 72 7.37 1.21 11.53
C LEU A 72 7.53 1.08 10.02
N ASP A 73 8.61 1.62 9.50
CA ASP A 73 8.99 1.46 8.12
C ASP A 73 10.18 0.50 8.00
N LEU A 74 9.95 -0.59 7.29
CA LEU A 74 10.92 -1.63 6.94
C LEU A 74 10.93 -1.86 5.42
N SER A 75 10.43 -0.91 4.65
CA SER A 75 10.37 -0.99 3.18
C SER A 75 11.76 -1.11 2.55
N THR A 76 11.82 -1.55 1.31
CA THR A 76 13.05 -1.66 0.51
C THR A 76 14.18 -2.39 1.24
N ASN A 77 13.84 -3.55 1.81
CA ASN A 77 14.77 -4.40 2.55
C ASN A 77 14.84 -5.83 1.94
N LYS A 78 15.33 -6.80 2.67
CA LYS A 78 15.49 -8.20 2.23
C LYS A 78 14.70 -9.16 3.11
N ILE A 79 13.62 -8.69 3.72
CA ILE A 79 12.84 -9.44 4.70
C ILE A 79 12.04 -10.54 3.99
N THR A 80 12.16 -11.77 4.48
CA THR A 80 11.43 -12.93 3.95
C THR A 80 10.35 -13.45 4.89
N SER A 81 10.41 -13.11 6.19
CA SER A 81 9.42 -13.49 7.21
C SER A 81 9.19 -12.34 8.18
N ILE A 82 7.92 -12.19 8.58
CA ILE A 82 7.45 -11.25 9.58
C ILE A 82 6.82 -11.96 10.79
N ASP A 83 7.15 -13.24 11.00
CA ASP A 83 6.57 -14.06 12.08
C ASP A 83 6.80 -13.48 13.48
N VAL A 84 7.87 -12.72 13.65
CA VAL A 84 8.17 -12.00 14.88
C VAL A 84 7.09 -11.01 15.30
N LEU A 85 6.29 -10.51 14.36
CA LEU A 85 5.22 -9.54 14.64
C LEU A 85 4.15 -10.12 15.58
N ALA A 86 4.02 -11.45 15.70
CA ALA A 86 3.18 -12.07 16.72
C ALA A 86 3.75 -12.01 18.15
N LYS A 87 5.03 -11.64 18.29
CA LYS A 87 5.74 -11.57 19.57
C LYS A 87 5.98 -10.14 20.04
N VAL A 88 5.68 -9.16 19.19
CA VAL A 88 5.82 -7.74 19.54
C VAL A 88 4.54 -7.20 20.19
N ASN A 89 4.67 -6.12 20.95
CA ASN A 89 3.57 -5.41 21.53
C ASN A 89 3.58 -3.96 20.99
N PHE A 90 2.82 -3.71 19.93
CA PHE A 90 2.72 -2.42 19.24
C PHE A 90 1.25 -1.92 19.28
N PRO A 91 0.70 -1.57 20.46
CA PRO A 91 -0.73 -1.25 20.61
C PRO A 91 -1.13 0.04 19.88
N HIS A 92 -0.19 0.94 19.62
CA HIS A 92 -0.42 2.24 18.97
C HIS A 92 0.12 2.29 17.53
N LEU A 93 0.53 1.14 16.96
CA LEU A 93 1.01 1.10 15.59
C LEU A 93 -0.13 1.42 14.64
N ASN A 94 0.00 2.53 13.90
CA ASN A 94 -0.97 2.99 12.92
C ASN A 94 -0.43 2.97 11.48
N HIS A 95 0.91 2.96 11.29
CA HIS A 95 1.53 2.82 9.98
C HIS A 95 2.54 1.66 9.98
N LEU A 96 2.39 0.72 9.03
CA LEU A 96 3.30 -0.40 8.84
C LEU A 96 3.65 -0.54 7.36
N PHE A 97 4.90 -0.19 7.02
CA PHE A 97 5.43 -0.30 5.67
C PHE A 97 6.38 -1.49 5.57
N LEU A 98 6.05 -2.43 4.70
CA LEU A 98 6.76 -3.66 4.41
C LEU A 98 6.95 -3.86 2.90
N ASN A 99 6.69 -2.84 2.11
CA ASN A 99 6.81 -2.87 0.65
C ASN A 99 8.25 -3.09 0.21
N SER A 100 8.42 -3.55 -1.03
CA SER A 100 9.74 -3.82 -1.63
C SER A 100 10.61 -4.75 -0.77
N ASN A 101 10.01 -5.88 -0.37
CA ASN A 101 10.66 -6.95 0.38
C ASN A 101 10.52 -8.30 -0.36
N GLN A 102 10.68 -9.41 0.32
CA GLN A 102 10.60 -10.75 -0.27
C GLN A 102 9.57 -11.64 0.44
N LEU A 103 8.51 -11.04 0.96
CA LEU A 103 7.47 -11.74 1.69
C LEU A 103 6.66 -12.65 0.77
N THR A 104 6.47 -13.90 1.18
CA THR A 104 5.63 -14.89 0.49
C THR A 104 4.35 -15.21 1.25
N SER A 105 4.29 -14.91 2.54
CA SER A 105 3.11 -15.09 3.41
C SER A 105 2.99 -13.94 4.41
N ILE A 106 1.74 -13.64 4.74
CA ILE A 106 1.33 -12.71 5.79
C ILE A 106 0.37 -13.38 6.80
N ASP A 107 0.38 -14.72 6.87
CA ASP A 107 -0.53 -15.49 7.73
C ASP A 107 -0.37 -15.16 9.21
N ILE A 108 0.76 -14.61 9.59
CA ILE A 108 1.04 -14.16 10.94
C ILE A 108 0.09 -13.07 11.43
N PHE A 109 -0.50 -12.30 10.50
CA PHE A 109 -1.45 -11.24 10.86
C PHE A 109 -2.70 -11.74 11.60
N ALA A 110 -3.02 -13.04 11.55
CA ALA A 110 -4.04 -13.64 12.42
C ALA A 110 -3.69 -13.60 13.91
N LYS A 111 -2.42 -13.38 14.26
CA LYS A 111 -1.89 -13.46 15.62
C LYS A 111 -1.37 -12.11 16.14
N VAL A 112 -1.36 -11.08 15.32
CA VAL A 112 -0.94 -9.74 15.74
C VAL A 112 -2.08 -8.98 16.38
N ASN A 113 -1.73 -8.02 17.23
CA ASN A 113 -2.68 -7.09 17.83
C ASN A 113 -2.26 -5.64 17.49
N PHE A 114 -2.75 -5.14 16.37
CA PHE A 114 -2.55 -3.76 15.89
C PHE A 114 -3.89 -3.05 15.77
N PRO A 115 -4.54 -2.69 16.91
CA PRO A 115 -5.91 -2.19 16.91
C PRO A 115 -6.07 -0.80 16.28
N GLU A 116 -4.98 -0.04 16.20
CA GLU A 116 -4.94 1.32 15.66
C GLU A 116 -4.37 1.38 14.24
N LEU A 117 -4.11 0.22 13.59
CA LEU A 117 -3.51 0.20 12.26
C LEU A 117 -4.43 0.84 11.23
N LYS A 118 -3.95 1.93 10.63
CA LYS A 118 -4.63 2.73 9.62
C LYS A 118 -4.07 2.46 8.22
N GLU A 119 -2.78 2.22 8.12
CA GLU A 119 -2.08 2.08 6.86
C GLU A 119 -1.19 0.84 6.85
N LEU A 120 -1.35 0.01 5.81
CA LEU A 120 -0.59 -1.21 5.61
C LEU A 120 -0.10 -1.29 4.17
N ASN A 121 1.20 -1.08 3.97
CA ASN A 121 1.81 -1.24 2.65
C ASN A 121 2.57 -2.57 2.56
N LEU A 122 2.14 -3.44 1.67
CA LEU A 122 2.69 -4.76 1.36
C LEU A 122 3.07 -4.88 -0.12
N SER A 123 3.11 -3.77 -0.84
CA SER A 123 3.39 -3.75 -2.27
C SER A 123 4.79 -4.28 -2.61
N SER A 124 5.01 -4.64 -3.84
CA SER A 124 6.32 -5.11 -4.31
C SER A 124 6.90 -6.25 -3.46
N ASN A 125 6.08 -7.28 -3.22
CA ASN A 125 6.44 -8.51 -2.52
C ASN A 125 6.16 -9.75 -3.41
N LYS A 126 6.14 -10.93 -2.82
CA LYS A 126 5.89 -12.20 -3.53
C LYS A 126 4.63 -12.89 -3.01
N LEU A 127 3.64 -12.12 -2.56
CA LEU A 127 2.41 -12.64 -1.99
C LEU A 127 1.53 -13.26 -3.08
N SER A 128 1.13 -14.52 -2.87
CA SER A 128 0.19 -15.23 -3.76
C SER A 128 -1.20 -15.40 -3.14
N SER A 129 -1.35 -15.11 -1.86
CA SER A 129 -2.62 -15.22 -1.12
C SER A 129 -2.73 -14.17 -0.04
N ILE A 130 -3.97 -13.69 0.14
CA ILE A 130 -4.38 -12.77 1.20
C ILE A 130 -5.53 -13.36 2.04
N ASN A 131 -5.69 -14.68 2.04
CA ASN A 131 -6.80 -15.36 2.73
C ASN A 131 -6.86 -15.07 4.23
N ILE A 132 -5.75 -14.63 4.80
CA ILE A 132 -5.66 -14.24 6.20
C ILE A 132 -6.56 -13.08 6.56
N PHE A 133 -6.91 -12.20 5.62
CA PHE A 133 -7.72 -11.02 5.89
C PHE A 133 -9.14 -11.32 6.38
N ALA A 134 -9.65 -12.54 6.23
CA ALA A 134 -10.88 -12.98 6.89
C ALA A 134 -10.73 -13.14 8.43
N LYS A 135 -9.51 -13.16 8.96
CA LYS A 135 -9.22 -13.45 10.37
C LYS A 135 -8.57 -12.28 11.11
N VAL A 136 -8.19 -11.22 10.40
CA VAL A 136 -7.57 -10.04 11.00
C VAL A 136 -8.60 -9.09 11.58
N ASN A 137 -8.17 -8.27 12.54
CA ASN A 137 -9.01 -7.26 13.18
C ASN A 137 -8.42 -5.85 12.97
N PHE A 138 -8.33 -5.43 11.72
CA PHE A 138 -7.80 -4.11 11.34
C PHE A 138 -8.95 -3.11 11.09
N LYS A 139 -9.77 -2.87 12.13
CA LYS A 139 -10.98 -2.03 12.00
C LYS A 139 -10.71 -0.58 11.65
N GLN A 140 -9.51 -0.09 11.92
CA GLN A 140 -9.12 1.29 11.62
C GLN A 140 -8.42 1.44 10.28
N LEU A 141 -8.21 0.31 9.55
CA LEU A 141 -7.49 0.31 8.28
C LEU A 141 -8.23 1.18 7.27
N LYS A 142 -7.50 2.16 6.73
CA LYS A 142 -7.92 3.08 5.69
C LYS A 142 -7.24 2.79 4.37
N ASP A 143 -5.94 2.50 4.44
CA ASP A 143 -5.09 2.36 3.26
C ASP A 143 -4.47 0.97 3.23
N LEU A 144 -4.74 0.22 2.17
CA LEU A 144 -4.21 -1.12 1.95
C LEU A 144 -3.57 -1.20 0.56
N ASP A 145 -2.23 -1.29 0.54
CA ASP A 145 -1.50 -1.50 -0.69
C ASP A 145 -1.00 -2.95 -0.80
N LEU A 146 -1.46 -3.63 -1.83
CA LEU A 146 -1.13 -5.00 -2.23
C LEU A 146 -0.60 -5.05 -3.66
N SER A 147 -0.31 -3.90 -4.26
CA SER A 147 0.17 -3.80 -5.63
C SER A 147 1.49 -4.55 -5.85
N LYS A 148 1.85 -4.83 -7.10
CA LYS A 148 3.13 -5.47 -7.44
C LYS A 148 3.38 -6.77 -6.65
N ASN A 149 2.38 -7.67 -6.64
CA ASN A 149 2.45 -8.98 -5.99
C ASN A 149 2.09 -10.11 -6.99
N GLN A 150 1.75 -11.29 -6.51
CA GLN A 150 1.42 -12.45 -7.34
C GLN A 150 0.00 -12.97 -7.05
N LEU A 151 -0.90 -12.08 -6.63
CA LEU A 151 -2.27 -12.41 -6.28
C LEU A 151 -3.06 -12.83 -7.52
N THR A 152 -3.73 -13.97 -7.44
CA THR A 152 -4.62 -14.47 -8.50
C THR A 152 -6.10 -14.39 -8.12
N ASN A 153 -6.38 -14.29 -6.82
CA ASN A 153 -7.74 -14.29 -6.26
C ASN A 153 -7.81 -13.32 -5.07
N ILE A 154 -8.91 -12.57 -5.03
CA ILE A 154 -9.23 -11.59 -3.97
C ILE A 154 -10.61 -11.85 -3.34
N ASP A 155 -11.22 -13.03 -3.56
CA ASP A 155 -12.56 -13.36 -3.06
C ASP A 155 -12.70 -13.23 -1.55
N ILE A 156 -11.59 -13.34 -0.84
CA ILE A 156 -11.56 -13.18 0.62
C ILE A 156 -11.99 -11.80 1.09
N LEU A 157 -11.86 -10.77 0.24
CA LEU A 157 -12.27 -9.41 0.59
C LEU A 157 -13.75 -9.31 0.96
N ALA A 158 -14.60 -10.19 0.42
CA ALA A 158 -16.02 -10.27 0.84
C ALA A 158 -16.20 -10.65 2.31
N ASN A 159 -15.21 -11.32 2.91
CA ASN A 159 -15.23 -11.77 4.31
C ASN A 159 -14.29 -10.94 5.20
N SER A 160 -13.59 -9.98 4.62
CA SER A 160 -12.71 -9.09 5.35
C SER A 160 -13.51 -7.98 6.04
N ASN A 161 -13.02 -7.54 7.20
CA ASN A 161 -13.70 -6.52 7.99
C ASN A 161 -12.87 -5.24 8.04
N PHE A 162 -12.94 -4.46 6.96
CA PHE A 162 -12.27 -3.17 6.80
C PHE A 162 -13.29 -2.03 6.63
N PRO A 163 -14.06 -1.68 7.67
CA PRO A 163 -15.20 -0.75 7.56
C PRO A 163 -14.78 0.69 7.26
N ASN A 164 -13.51 1.00 7.38
CA ASN A 164 -12.97 2.32 7.16
C ASN A 164 -12.02 2.39 5.94
N LEU A 165 -12.00 1.34 5.10
CA LEU A 165 -11.11 1.31 3.95
C LEU A 165 -11.49 2.41 2.95
N GLU A 166 -10.53 3.27 2.66
CA GLU A 166 -10.62 4.41 1.75
C GLU A 166 -9.82 4.13 0.46
N ASP A 167 -8.62 3.58 0.59
CA ASP A 167 -7.73 3.32 -0.54
C ASP A 167 -7.36 1.83 -0.63
N LEU A 168 -7.54 1.24 -1.81
CA LEU A 168 -7.24 -0.16 -2.09
C LEU A 168 -6.46 -0.27 -3.39
N PHE A 169 -5.19 -0.68 -3.30
CA PHE A 169 -4.32 -0.86 -4.44
C PHE A 169 -4.03 -2.34 -4.68
N LEU A 170 -4.39 -2.83 -5.84
CA LEU A 170 -4.31 -4.21 -6.29
C LEU A 170 -3.66 -4.32 -7.67
N ASP A 171 -3.18 -3.21 -8.21
CA ASP A 171 -2.55 -3.14 -9.51
C ASP A 171 -1.31 -4.03 -9.60
N GLN A 172 -0.90 -4.36 -10.83
CA GLN A 172 0.27 -5.18 -11.08
C GLN A 172 0.28 -6.51 -10.30
N ASN A 173 -0.82 -7.26 -10.43
CA ASN A 173 -1.00 -8.59 -9.89
C ASN A 173 -1.39 -9.58 -11.02
N LYS A 174 -1.96 -10.71 -10.69
CA LYS A 174 -2.45 -11.73 -11.63
C LYS A 174 -3.93 -12.01 -11.43
N ILE A 175 -4.69 -11.01 -10.97
CA ILE A 175 -6.11 -11.12 -10.65
C ILE A 175 -6.89 -11.29 -11.96
N SER A 176 -7.73 -12.32 -12.02
CA SER A 176 -8.52 -12.62 -13.23
C SER A 176 -10.02 -12.32 -13.08
N SER A 177 -10.52 -12.13 -11.86
CA SER A 177 -11.90 -11.73 -11.56
C SER A 177 -11.94 -10.76 -10.39
N ILE A 178 -12.84 -9.78 -10.51
CA ILE A 178 -13.17 -8.80 -9.47
C ILE A 178 -14.65 -8.92 -9.06
N ASP A 179 -15.30 -10.04 -9.34
CA ASP A 179 -16.72 -10.27 -9.03
C ASP A 179 -17.04 -10.12 -7.54
N VAL A 180 -16.03 -10.31 -6.71
CA VAL A 180 -16.13 -10.13 -5.25
C VAL A 180 -16.49 -8.69 -4.84
N LEU A 181 -16.14 -7.69 -5.67
CA LEU A 181 -16.38 -6.28 -5.33
C LEU A 181 -17.88 -5.98 -5.12
N ALA A 182 -18.78 -6.71 -5.78
CA ALA A 182 -20.22 -6.59 -5.54
C ALA A 182 -20.66 -7.05 -4.13
N LYS A 183 -19.78 -7.73 -3.39
CA LYS A 183 -20.05 -8.25 -2.04
C LYS A 183 -19.24 -7.53 -0.97
N VAL A 184 -18.23 -6.77 -1.37
CA VAL A 184 -17.38 -5.98 -0.45
C VAL A 184 -18.15 -4.75 0.00
N LYS A 185 -18.13 -4.47 1.29
CA LYS A 185 -18.66 -3.21 1.82
C LYS A 185 -17.60 -2.12 1.64
N CYS A 186 -17.71 -1.39 0.55
CA CYS A 186 -16.74 -0.37 0.15
C CYS A 186 -17.34 1.06 0.09
N ASP A 187 -18.29 1.36 1.00
CA ASP A 187 -19.02 2.64 0.99
C ASP A 187 -18.09 3.87 1.15
N LYS A 188 -16.90 3.67 1.73
CA LYS A 188 -15.91 4.73 1.96
C LYS A 188 -14.76 4.70 0.97
N LEU A 189 -14.76 3.74 0.01
CA LEU A 189 -13.65 3.59 -0.92
C LEU A 189 -13.58 4.82 -1.82
N LYS A 190 -12.43 5.48 -1.79
CA LYS A 190 -12.09 6.67 -2.56
C LYS A 190 -11.19 6.35 -3.73
N LYS A 191 -10.16 5.52 -3.50
CA LYS A 191 -9.20 5.15 -4.54
C LYS A 191 -9.19 3.64 -4.75
N LEU A 192 -9.25 3.21 -6.01
CA LEU A 192 -9.18 1.80 -6.41
C LEU A 192 -8.24 1.66 -7.60
N LYS A 193 -7.12 0.93 -7.43
CA LYS A 193 -6.21 0.57 -8.52
C LYS A 193 -6.34 -0.92 -8.84
N LEU A 194 -6.62 -1.25 -10.08
CA LEU A 194 -6.82 -2.61 -10.60
C LEU A 194 -6.07 -2.86 -11.92
N ASP A 195 -5.35 -1.88 -12.40
CA ASP A 195 -4.64 -1.95 -13.68
C ASP A 195 -3.51 -2.97 -13.66
N LYS A 196 -3.03 -3.35 -14.85
CA LYS A 196 -1.96 -4.34 -15.01
C LYS A 196 -2.24 -5.64 -14.26
N ASN A 197 -3.44 -6.19 -14.46
CA ASN A 197 -3.89 -7.50 -13.96
C ASN A 197 -4.28 -8.40 -15.15
N ASN A 198 -4.93 -9.53 -14.91
CA ASN A 198 -5.40 -10.45 -15.96
C ASN A 198 -6.94 -10.47 -16.00
N LEU A 199 -7.57 -9.29 -15.94
CA LEU A 199 -9.02 -9.16 -15.82
C LEU A 199 -9.73 -9.61 -17.12
N LYS A 200 -10.58 -10.60 -17.01
CA LYS A 200 -11.34 -11.12 -18.17
C LYS A 200 -12.63 -10.35 -18.40
N ASN A 201 -13.16 -9.72 -17.37
CA ASN A 201 -14.44 -9.03 -17.39
C ASN A 201 -14.50 -8.04 -16.23
N ILE A 202 -15.13 -6.89 -16.48
CA ILE A 202 -15.38 -5.84 -15.47
C ILE A 202 -16.86 -5.47 -15.35
N ASP A 203 -17.77 -6.25 -15.95
CA ASP A 203 -19.23 -6.00 -15.92
C ASP A 203 -19.80 -5.93 -14.50
N ILE A 204 -19.12 -6.57 -13.56
CA ILE A 204 -19.51 -6.54 -12.15
C ILE A 204 -19.54 -5.13 -11.58
N LEU A 205 -18.71 -4.22 -12.11
CA LEU A 205 -18.63 -2.85 -11.64
C LEU A 205 -19.96 -2.08 -11.84
N GLU A 206 -20.80 -2.48 -12.79
CA GLU A 206 -22.17 -1.93 -12.93
C GLU A 206 -23.06 -2.19 -11.69
N LYS A 207 -22.70 -3.20 -10.89
CA LYS A 207 -23.47 -3.64 -9.70
C LYS A 207 -22.88 -3.12 -8.40
N VAL A 208 -21.74 -2.46 -8.45
CA VAL A 208 -21.09 -1.87 -7.28
C VAL A 208 -21.52 -0.41 -7.16
N ASP A 209 -21.92 -0.01 -5.95
CA ASP A 209 -22.29 1.36 -5.65
C ASP A 209 -21.07 2.12 -5.13
N PHE A 210 -20.35 2.75 -6.04
CA PHE A 210 -19.13 3.53 -5.74
C PHE A 210 -19.47 4.96 -5.31
N LYS A 211 -20.10 5.14 -4.14
CA LYS A 211 -20.58 6.45 -3.67
C LYS A 211 -19.47 7.47 -3.46
N SER A 212 -18.32 7.01 -2.98
CA SER A 212 -17.21 7.88 -2.58
C SER A 212 -15.99 7.74 -3.50
N LEU A 213 -16.07 6.89 -4.54
CA LEU A 213 -14.92 6.64 -5.40
C LEU A 213 -14.65 7.87 -6.28
N ASN A 214 -13.49 8.48 -6.07
CA ASN A 214 -13.02 9.61 -6.85
C ASN A 214 -11.84 9.27 -7.77
N TYR A 215 -11.15 8.17 -7.53
CA TYR A 215 -10.03 7.70 -8.35
C TYR A 215 -10.20 6.23 -8.74
N LEU A 216 -10.15 5.94 -10.03
CA LEU A 216 -10.15 4.57 -10.56
C LEU A 216 -9.03 4.39 -11.57
N SER A 217 -8.17 3.38 -11.34
CA SER A 217 -7.21 2.91 -12.33
C SER A 217 -7.54 1.46 -12.68
N ILE A 218 -7.73 1.16 -13.97
CA ILE A 218 -8.17 -0.14 -14.44
C ILE A 218 -7.69 -0.40 -15.86
N GLY A 219 -7.60 -1.66 -16.21
CA GLY A 219 -7.24 -2.09 -17.56
C GLY A 219 -5.97 -2.93 -17.58
N ASP A 220 -5.82 -3.65 -18.66
CA ASP A 220 -4.67 -4.46 -19.02
C ASP A 220 -4.76 -4.87 -20.49
N ASP A 221 -3.81 -5.66 -20.98
CA ASP A 221 -3.77 -6.17 -22.34
C ASP A 221 -4.95 -7.10 -22.73
N THR A 222 -5.70 -7.57 -21.75
CA THR A 222 -6.75 -8.60 -21.97
C THR A 222 -8.17 -8.05 -21.98
N LEU A 223 -8.37 -6.80 -21.53
CA LEU A 223 -9.71 -6.24 -21.33
C LEU A 223 -10.40 -5.83 -22.63
N GLY A 224 -9.65 -5.28 -23.58
CA GLY A 224 -10.13 -4.96 -24.94
C GLY A 224 -11.47 -4.21 -24.97
N ASP A 225 -12.40 -4.69 -25.79
CA ASP A 225 -13.74 -4.08 -26.01
C ASP A 225 -14.61 -3.94 -24.77
N LYS A 226 -14.29 -4.62 -23.68
CA LYS A 226 -15.13 -4.67 -22.47
C LYS A 226 -15.11 -3.40 -21.66
N VAL A 227 -14.23 -2.46 -22.02
CA VAL A 227 -14.12 -1.14 -21.34
C VAL A 227 -15.36 -0.27 -21.51
N GLU A 228 -16.21 -0.54 -22.52
CA GLU A 228 -17.46 0.21 -22.73
C GLU A 228 -18.38 0.18 -21.50
N VAL A 229 -18.28 -0.84 -20.67
CA VAL A 229 -19.05 -0.93 -19.43
C VAL A 229 -18.79 0.24 -18.48
N LEU A 230 -17.61 0.84 -18.55
CA LEU A 230 -17.25 1.98 -17.69
C LEU A 230 -18.26 3.13 -17.81
N THR A 231 -18.83 3.36 -19.01
CA THR A 231 -19.83 4.42 -19.21
C THR A 231 -21.19 4.11 -18.57
N LYS A 232 -21.41 2.86 -18.13
CA LYS A 232 -22.66 2.41 -17.49
C LYS A 232 -22.56 2.41 -15.96
N ILE A 233 -21.35 2.52 -15.43
CA ILE A 233 -21.11 2.50 -13.97
C ILE A 233 -21.60 3.80 -13.36
N LYS A 234 -22.25 3.67 -12.21
CA LYS A 234 -22.67 4.83 -11.42
C LYS A 234 -21.57 5.20 -10.44
N PHE A 235 -20.72 6.10 -10.87
CA PHE A 235 -19.79 6.75 -9.96
C PHE A 235 -20.49 7.92 -9.25
N GLY A 236 -20.15 8.14 -7.97
CA GLY A 236 -20.64 9.27 -7.21
C GLY A 236 -19.97 10.57 -7.70
N GLU A 237 -18.67 10.69 -7.46
CA GLU A 237 -17.87 11.88 -7.74
C GLU A 237 -16.49 11.47 -8.29
N LEU A 238 -16.47 10.74 -9.43
CA LEU A 238 -15.21 10.31 -10.03
C LEU A 238 -14.47 11.52 -10.60
N GLU A 239 -13.31 11.81 -10.03
CA GLU A 239 -12.44 12.90 -10.44
C GLU A 239 -11.42 12.45 -11.48
N ASP A 240 -10.83 11.26 -11.27
CA ASP A 240 -9.78 10.71 -12.12
C ASP A 240 -10.09 9.27 -12.57
N LEU A 241 -9.98 9.03 -13.87
CA LEU A 241 -10.04 7.71 -14.48
C LEU A 241 -8.78 7.45 -15.29
N TYR A 242 -8.02 6.41 -14.90
CA TYR A 242 -6.88 5.91 -15.63
C TYR A 242 -7.23 4.59 -16.31
N LEU A 243 -7.15 4.56 -17.63
CA LEU A 243 -7.44 3.38 -18.44
C LEU A 243 -6.17 2.87 -19.11
N TYR A 244 -5.73 1.68 -18.69
CA TYR A 244 -4.57 0.99 -19.25
C TYR A 244 -5.02 -0.02 -20.30
N LEU A 245 -4.55 0.10 -21.53
CA LEU A 245 -4.82 -0.85 -22.62
C LEU A 245 -3.58 -0.96 -23.52
N ASN A 246 -3.52 -2.05 -24.28
CA ASN A 246 -2.40 -2.30 -25.19
C ASN A 246 -2.58 -1.52 -26.51
N ASP A 247 -1.47 -1.14 -27.16
CA ASP A 247 -1.44 -0.31 -28.38
C ASP A 247 -2.03 -0.97 -29.64
N SER A 248 -2.26 -2.29 -29.62
CA SER A 248 -2.91 -2.97 -30.76
C SER A 248 -4.37 -2.51 -30.99
N ILE A 249 -4.83 -1.55 -30.22
CA ILE A 249 -6.20 -0.99 -30.19
C ILE A 249 -6.42 0.10 -31.27
N ASP A 250 -5.57 0.21 -32.26
CA ASP A 250 -5.81 1.09 -33.42
C ASP A 250 -7.22 0.88 -34.06
N ARG A 251 -7.82 -0.29 -33.84
CA ARG A 251 -9.19 -0.59 -34.26
C ARG A 251 -10.27 0.02 -33.36
N GLU A 252 -9.90 0.54 -32.18
CA GLU A 252 -10.81 1.02 -31.14
C GLU A 252 -10.61 2.48 -30.74
N ALA A 253 -9.73 3.22 -31.40
CA ALA A 253 -9.47 4.65 -31.11
C ALA A 253 -10.77 5.44 -30.97
N LYS A 254 -11.80 5.11 -31.77
CA LYS A 254 -13.13 5.75 -31.67
C LYS A 254 -13.83 5.42 -30.35
N LYS A 255 -13.79 4.17 -29.89
CA LYS A 255 -14.45 3.75 -28.65
C LYS A 255 -13.81 4.42 -27.44
N ILE A 256 -12.47 4.48 -27.41
CA ILE A 256 -11.74 5.15 -26.35
C ILE A 256 -12.05 6.65 -26.35
N SER A 257 -12.11 7.27 -27.55
CA SER A 257 -12.50 8.68 -27.68
C SER A 257 -13.94 8.91 -27.19
N ASP A 258 -14.88 8.00 -27.48
CA ASP A 258 -16.26 8.09 -26.99
C ASP A 258 -16.33 7.94 -25.46
N ILE A 259 -15.51 7.08 -24.85
CA ILE A 259 -15.39 6.91 -23.40
C ILE A 259 -14.77 8.18 -22.78
N ALA A 260 -13.69 8.70 -23.35
CA ALA A 260 -13.03 9.91 -22.90
C ALA A 260 -14.01 11.08 -22.87
N THR A 261 -14.71 11.31 -24.00
CA THR A 261 -15.74 12.36 -24.11
C THR A 261 -16.83 12.21 -23.04
N TYR A 262 -17.29 10.97 -22.81
CA TYR A 262 -18.33 10.68 -21.81
C TYR A 262 -17.90 11.09 -20.38
N PHE A 263 -16.65 10.85 -20.01
CA PHE A 263 -16.14 11.17 -18.67
C PHE A 263 -15.76 12.66 -18.56
N GLU A 264 -15.14 13.23 -19.58
CA GLU A 264 -14.79 14.66 -19.63
C GLU A 264 -16.02 15.56 -19.57
N ASP A 265 -17.11 15.18 -20.25
CA ASP A 265 -18.41 15.88 -20.19
C ASP A 265 -19.00 15.88 -18.76
N LYS A 266 -18.57 14.96 -17.91
CA LYS A 266 -18.96 14.86 -16.50
C LYS A 266 -17.97 15.52 -15.54
N GLY A 267 -16.89 16.10 -16.06
CA GLY A 267 -15.85 16.74 -15.27
C GLY A 267 -14.81 15.78 -14.71
N THR A 268 -14.79 14.51 -15.17
CA THR A 268 -13.76 13.53 -14.78
C THR A 268 -12.52 13.73 -15.65
N THR A 269 -11.33 13.77 -15.05
CA THR A 269 -10.06 13.71 -15.77
C THR A 269 -9.89 12.29 -16.34
N PHE A 270 -9.84 12.17 -17.66
CA PHE A 270 -9.63 10.88 -18.33
C PHE A 270 -8.18 10.77 -18.81
N ASN A 271 -7.51 9.71 -18.37
CA ASN A 271 -6.13 9.40 -18.73
C ASN A 271 -6.06 8.04 -19.41
N PHE A 272 -5.61 8.02 -20.66
CA PHE A 272 -5.30 6.78 -21.38
C PHE A 272 -3.81 6.51 -21.31
N ILE A 273 -3.44 5.28 -20.96
CA ILE A 273 -2.05 4.85 -20.84
C ILE A 273 -1.87 3.58 -21.67
N SER A 274 -0.89 3.59 -22.58
CA SER A 274 -0.51 2.41 -23.32
C SER A 274 0.27 1.44 -22.45
N CYS A 275 -0.12 0.15 -22.47
CA CYS A 275 0.63 -0.89 -21.78
C CYS A 275 1.96 -1.24 -22.47
N ASP A 276 2.15 -0.85 -23.75
CA ASP A 276 3.37 -1.11 -24.52
C ASP A 276 4.48 -0.08 -24.23
N ASP A 277 4.17 1.02 -23.56
CA ASP A 277 5.17 1.94 -23.05
C ASP A 277 5.87 1.35 -21.82
N ASP A 278 6.77 0.40 -22.08
CA ASP A 278 7.69 -0.20 -21.08
C ASP A 278 8.70 0.80 -20.47
N ASN A 279 8.44 2.10 -20.59
CA ASN A 279 9.13 3.07 -19.77
C ASN A 279 8.57 2.95 -18.34
N ASP A 280 9.31 2.23 -17.50
CA ASP A 280 9.17 2.17 -16.03
C ASP A 280 9.23 3.57 -15.33
N ASN A 281 9.13 4.62 -16.10
CA ASN A 281 8.69 5.91 -15.62
C ASN A 281 7.15 5.88 -15.55
N ASP A 282 6.62 4.91 -14.81
CA ASP A 282 5.29 5.06 -14.23
C ASP A 282 5.20 6.50 -13.74
N ILE A 283 4.24 7.27 -14.28
CA ILE A 283 3.85 8.54 -13.70
C ILE A 283 3.79 8.23 -12.21
N ASN A 284 4.70 8.80 -11.47
CA ASN A 284 4.94 8.45 -10.06
C ASN A 284 3.76 9.00 -9.26
N LEU A 285 2.59 8.33 -9.45
CA LEU A 285 1.36 8.59 -8.69
C LEU A 285 1.48 8.02 -7.28
N ASP A 286 2.64 7.40 -6.95
CA ASP A 286 3.04 7.04 -5.60
C ASP A 286 3.34 8.27 -4.71
N GLU A 287 3.23 9.51 -5.28
CA GLU A 287 3.34 10.73 -4.45
C GLU A 287 2.24 10.82 -3.38
N ASP A 288 1.14 10.10 -3.53
CA ASP A 288 0.08 10.03 -2.51
C ASP A 288 0.33 8.95 -1.43
N PHE A 289 1.15 7.94 -1.71
CA PHE A 289 1.79 7.12 -0.70
C PHE A 289 3.16 7.73 -0.43
N ASN A 290 3.20 8.74 0.42
CA ASN A 290 4.44 9.41 0.80
C ASN A 290 5.31 8.47 1.63
N THR A 291 5.95 7.52 0.93
CA THR A 291 7.13 6.85 1.46
C THR A 291 8.22 7.91 1.49
N GLY A 292 8.54 8.42 2.67
CA GLY A 292 9.58 9.40 2.88
C GLY A 292 10.93 9.00 2.27
N GLY A 293 11.13 9.31 1.00
CA GLY A 293 12.33 8.94 0.25
C GLY A 293 12.46 9.65 -1.08
N GLY A 294 12.47 10.99 -1.14
CA GLY A 294 12.75 11.73 -2.38
C GLY A 294 12.89 13.22 -2.15
N LYS A 295 14.09 13.67 -2.11
CA LYS A 295 14.67 15.04 -2.16
C LYS A 295 13.70 16.18 -2.45
N ASN A 296 13.70 17.13 -1.49
CA ASN A 296 13.30 18.55 -1.51
C ASN A 296 11.82 18.81 -1.22
N ASP A 297 11.57 19.10 -0.01
CA ASP A 297 10.99 20.26 0.66
C ASP A 297 10.42 19.84 2.02
N ASP A 298 10.72 20.62 3.04
CA ASP A 298 10.36 20.40 4.44
C ASP A 298 8.84 20.12 4.60
N GLY A 299 8.45 18.88 5.02
CA GLY A 299 7.08 18.62 5.47
C GLY A 299 6.48 17.24 5.27
N GLY A 300 7.19 16.26 4.68
CA GLY A 300 6.60 15.01 4.18
C GLY A 300 5.90 14.11 5.21
N PHE A 301 6.41 13.91 6.41
CA PHE A 301 5.83 13.01 7.41
C PHE A 301 4.98 13.75 8.46
N ASP A 302 5.29 15.03 8.74
CA ASP A 302 4.51 15.84 9.67
C ASP A 302 3.09 16.15 9.18
N ALA A 303 2.86 16.13 7.87
CA ALA A 303 1.53 16.36 7.30
C ALA A 303 0.53 15.24 7.59
N LEU A 304 1.00 13.99 7.69
CA LEU A 304 0.12 12.83 7.98
C LEU A 304 -0.27 12.74 9.46
N LEU A 305 0.57 13.25 10.37
CA LEU A 305 0.29 13.22 11.81
C LEU A 305 -0.51 14.44 12.30
N ASN A 306 -0.53 15.55 11.56
CA ASN A 306 -1.21 16.79 11.97
C ASN A 306 -2.68 16.87 11.53
N ASN A 307 -3.17 15.98 10.69
CA ASN A 307 -4.59 15.96 10.29
C ASN A 307 -5.53 15.31 11.31
N ASP A 308 -5.02 14.72 12.39
CA ASP A 308 -5.84 14.15 13.48
C ASP A 308 -6.05 15.11 14.69
N LEU A 309 -5.73 16.42 14.54
CA LEU A 309 -5.91 17.45 15.59
C LEU A 309 -6.97 18.50 15.22
N PHE A 310 -8.19 18.05 14.85
CA PHE A 310 -9.43 18.86 15.00
C PHE A 310 -10.64 17.93 15.09
#